data_c868edaeb8de4a70d66aed005d987c5c
#
_entry.id   c868edaeb8de4a70d66aed005d987c5c
#
_cell.length_a   1.000
_cell.length_b   1.000
_cell.length_c   1.000
_cell.angle_alpha   90.00
_cell.angle_beta   90.00
_cell.angle_gamma   90.00
#
_symmetry.space_group_name_H-M   'P 1'
#
loop_
_entity.id
_entity.type
_entity.pdbx_description
1 polymer ?
#
loop_
_entity_poly.entity_id
_entity_poly.type
_entity_poly.pdbx_seq_one_letter_code
_entity_poly.pdbx_strand_id
1 'polypeptide(L)'
;SGDYSEIASCYRPGHADYTAWVKWGGQADMRGGGHFSGRLTAPLCLAGGIAKQILARRGIFVGAHLHGVGGLTDLPFPEDVGPELFREVAAKPFPVIDDGAGERMQGAILRAKEELDSVGGVIECAATGLPAGLGDPMFDGVENRLAAALFGIPAVKGVEFGAGFSVAKLSGSENNDPFLLKDGEVVTGSNHAGGILGGITTGMPLTLRVAV
;
A
#
# COMPACT_ATOMS: atom_id res chain seq x y z
N SER A 1 30.47 -1.87 -13.20
CA SER A 1 30.07 -3.12 -13.88
C SER A 1 29.63 -2.76 -15.29
N GLY A 2 29.97 -3.59 -16.28
CA GLY A 2 29.73 -3.33 -17.71
C GLY A 2 28.25 -3.15 -18.08
N ASP A 3 27.34 -3.73 -17.30
CA ASP A 3 25.90 -3.74 -17.58
C ASP A 3 25.25 -2.33 -17.61
N TYR A 4 25.84 -1.36 -16.91
CA TYR A 4 25.29 0.01 -16.88
C TYR A 4 25.86 0.92 -17.97
N SER A 5 26.91 0.53 -18.69
CA SER A 5 27.49 1.32 -19.77
C SER A 5 26.63 1.31 -21.05
N GLU A 6 25.94 0.20 -21.33
CA GLU A 6 25.00 0.12 -22.44
C GLU A 6 23.70 0.88 -22.16
N ILE A 7 23.23 0.84 -20.89
CA ILE A 7 22.03 1.56 -20.43
C ILE A 7 22.23 3.08 -20.47
N ALA A 8 23.45 3.55 -20.36
CA ALA A 8 23.75 4.99 -20.45
C ALA A 8 23.43 5.59 -21.84
N SER A 9 23.35 4.78 -22.87
CA SER A 9 23.04 5.19 -24.25
C SER A 9 21.61 4.83 -24.71
N CYS A 10 20.87 4.03 -23.93
CA CYS A 10 19.54 3.56 -24.27
C CYS A 10 18.63 3.58 -23.03
N TYR A 11 17.56 4.38 -23.07
CA TYR A 11 16.63 4.50 -21.94
C TYR A 11 15.76 3.25 -21.82
N ARG A 12 15.68 2.68 -20.63
CA ARG A 12 14.85 1.50 -20.36
C ARG A 12 13.37 1.88 -20.34
N PRO A 13 12.49 1.14 -21.05
CA PRO A 13 11.04 1.32 -20.93
C PRO A 13 10.57 1.17 -19.47
N GLY A 14 9.63 2.01 -19.03
CA GLY A 14 9.08 1.95 -17.68
C GLY A 14 9.99 2.42 -16.55
N HIS A 15 11.22 2.84 -16.85
CA HIS A 15 12.17 3.40 -15.88
C HIS A 15 12.30 4.92 -15.98
N ALA A 16 12.92 5.53 -14.97
CA ALA A 16 13.11 6.98 -14.89
C ALA A 16 14.32 7.51 -15.69
N ASP A 17 14.97 6.70 -16.51
CA ASP A 17 16.22 7.06 -17.18
C ASP A 17 16.05 8.32 -18.04
N TYR A 18 15.05 8.36 -18.90
CA TYR A 18 14.77 9.51 -19.75
C TYR A 18 14.38 10.77 -18.96
N THR A 19 13.48 10.62 -18.02
CA THR A 19 12.98 11.77 -17.22
C THR A 19 14.09 12.34 -16.35
N ALA A 20 14.96 11.49 -15.79
CA ALA A 20 16.14 11.90 -15.05
C ALA A 20 17.15 12.63 -15.96
N TRP A 21 17.38 12.11 -17.15
CA TRP A 21 18.28 12.75 -18.14
C TRP A 21 17.79 14.15 -18.48
N VAL A 22 16.50 14.30 -18.79
CA VAL A 22 15.90 15.62 -19.11
C VAL A 22 16.00 16.57 -17.91
N LYS A 23 15.64 16.09 -16.71
CA LYS A 23 15.60 16.90 -15.50
C LYS A 23 16.99 17.48 -15.13
N TRP A 24 18.04 16.68 -15.27
CA TRP A 24 19.38 17.06 -14.85
C TRP A 24 20.38 17.26 -16.00
N GLY A 25 19.88 17.46 -17.23
CA GLY A 25 20.73 17.72 -18.40
C GLY A 25 21.78 16.64 -18.66
N GLY A 26 21.45 15.38 -18.44
CA GLY A 26 22.35 14.24 -18.63
C GLY A 26 23.38 14.03 -17.50
N GLN A 27 23.32 14.78 -16.41
CA GLN A 27 24.31 14.72 -15.31
C GLN A 27 23.85 13.83 -14.13
N ALA A 28 22.73 13.09 -14.29
CA ALA A 28 22.28 12.17 -13.25
C ALA A 28 23.20 10.95 -13.12
N ASP A 29 23.57 10.61 -11.90
CA ASP A 29 24.30 9.35 -11.62
C ASP A 29 23.30 8.18 -11.61
N MET A 30 23.24 7.45 -12.70
CA MET A 30 22.34 6.30 -12.89
C MET A 30 22.93 4.96 -12.46
N ARG A 31 24.13 4.95 -11.88
CA ARG A 31 24.77 3.71 -11.42
C ARG A 31 23.90 2.99 -10.39
N GLY A 32 23.60 1.73 -10.63
CA GLY A 32 22.71 0.92 -9.77
C GLY A 32 21.26 1.44 -9.69
N GLY A 33 20.78 2.17 -10.71
CA GLY A 33 19.45 2.77 -10.74
C GLY A 33 19.36 4.14 -10.05
N GLY A 34 20.45 4.65 -9.48
CA GLY A 34 20.50 5.97 -8.85
C GLY A 34 19.45 6.16 -7.75
N HIS A 35 18.83 7.33 -7.72
CA HIS A 35 17.76 7.68 -6.77
C HIS A 35 16.41 6.99 -7.06
N PHE A 36 16.30 6.25 -8.17
CA PHE A 36 15.06 5.55 -8.56
C PHE A 36 15.11 4.05 -8.24
N SER A 37 16.20 3.58 -7.67
CA SER A 37 16.36 2.18 -7.30
C SER A 37 15.46 1.79 -6.13
N GLY A 38 14.80 0.63 -6.24
CA GLY A 38 14.03 0.03 -5.13
C GLY A 38 14.85 -0.22 -3.86
N ARG A 39 16.19 -0.30 -3.95
CA ARG A 39 17.07 -0.42 -2.76
C ARG A 39 16.93 0.74 -1.75
N LEU A 40 16.46 1.91 -2.21
CA LEU A 40 16.21 3.06 -1.33
C LEU A 40 15.05 2.84 -0.37
N THR A 41 14.25 1.80 -0.57
CA THR A 41 13.21 1.39 0.39
C THR A 41 13.79 0.72 1.65
N ALA A 42 15.02 0.22 1.62
CA ALA A 42 15.64 -0.41 2.79
C ALA A 42 15.72 0.53 4.01
N PRO A 43 16.21 1.79 3.92
CA PRO A 43 16.14 2.73 5.03
C PRO A 43 14.71 3.10 5.43
N LEU A 44 13.75 3.10 4.49
CA LEU A 44 12.33 3.29 4.81
C LEU A 44 11.78 2.13 5.65
N CYS A 45 12.13 0.89 5.32
CA CYS A 45 11.76 -0.29 6.10
C CYS A 45 12.37 -0.25 7.52
N LEU A 46 13.63 0.19 7.65
CA LEU A 46 14.28 0.35 8.95
C LEU A 46 13.53 1.38 9.82
N ALA A 47 13.28 2.57 9.28
CA ALA A 47 12.54 3.62 9.98
C ALA A 47 11.10 3.17 10.30
N GLY A 48 10.43 2.51 9.36
CA GLY A 48 9.09 1.95 9.53
C GLY A 48 9.03 0.89 10.63
N GLY A 49 10.04 0.02 10.73
CA GLY A 49 10.15 -0.98 11.79
C GLY A 49 10.25 -0.35 13.19
N ILE A 50 10.97 0.76 13.33
CA ILE A 50 11.05 1.54 14.57
C ILE A 50 9.70 2.22 14.85
N ALA A 51 9.11 2.87 13.84
CA ALA A 51 7.83 3.55 13.97
C ALA A 51 6.71 2.58 14.40
N LYS A 52 6.64 1.38 13.81
CA LYS A 52 5.68 0.34 14.20
C LYS A 52 5.78 -0.03 15.70
N GLN A 53 7.00 -0.14 16.23
CA GLN A 53 7.19 -0.43 17.65
C GLN A 53 6.72 0.73 18.55
N ILE A 54 6.94 1.97 18.15
CA ILE A 54 6.45 3.16 18.87
C ILE A 54 4.92 3.20 18.85
N LEU A 55 4.31 2.95 17.70
CA LEU A 55 2.85 2.89 17.55
C LEU A 55 2.23 1.76 18.37
N ALA A 56 2.83 0.57 18.35
CA ALA A 56 2.34 -0.58 19.11
C ALA A 56 2.28 -0.30 20.64
N ARG A 57 3.24 0.48 21.19
CA ARG A 57 3.19 0.93 22.60
C ARG A 57 2.02 1.85 22.90
N ARG A 58 1.40 2.41 21.87
CA ARG A 58 0.20 3.28 21.96
C ARG A 58 -1.07 2.52 21.58
N GLY A 59 -1.01 1.21 21.39
CA GLY A 59 -2.13 0.37 20.97
C GLY A 59 -2.48 0.49 19.49
N ILE A 60 -1.59 1.09 18.67
CA ILE A 60 -1.80 1.24 17.22
C ILE A 60 -0.96 0.19 16.50
N PHE A 61 -1.60 -0.63 15.68
CA PHE A 61 -0.97 -1.71 14.94
C PHE A 61 -1.15 -1.51 13.45
N VAL A 62 -0.09 -1.79 12.68
CA VAL A 62 -0.09 -1.67 11.22
C VAL A 62 0.32 -2.99 10.61
N GLY A 63 -0.49 -3.49 9.68
CA GLY A 63 -0.22 -4.71 8.92
C GLY A 63 -0.44 -4.50 7.43
N ALA A 64 0.13 -5.40 6.64
CA ALA A 64 -0.06 -5.41 5.19
C ALA A 64 0.07 -6.84 4.67
N HIS A 65 -0.55 -7.10 3.51
CA HIS A 65 -0.43 -8.35 2.78
C HIS A 65 -0.44 -8.12 1.27
N LEU A 66 -0.08 -9.15 0.51
CA LEU A 66 -0.23 -9.18 -0.93
C LEU A 66 -1.70 -9.45 -1.27
N HIS A 67 -2.44 -8.40 -1.60
CA HIS A 67 -3.85 -8.52 -1.96
C HIS A 67 -4.05 -8.98 -3.40
N GLY A 68 -3.11 -8.70 -4.29
CA GLY A 68 -3.23 -9.13 -5.67
C GLY A 68 -1.90 -9.20 -6.43
N VAL A 69 -1.81 -10.14 -7.37
CA VAL A 69 -0.68 -10.30 -8.28
C VAL A 69 -1.19 -10.80 -9.63
N GLY A 70 -0.84 -10.11 -10.72
CA GLY A 70 -1.17 -10.54 -12.09
C GLY A 70 -2.68 -10.73 -12.35
N GLY A 71 -3.52 -9.93 -11.70
CA GLY A 71 -4.98 -10.03 -11.81
C GLY A 71 -5.64 -11.09 -10.92
N LEU A 72 -4.85 -11.90 -10.20
CA LEU A 72 -5.34 -12.80 -9.15
C LEU A 72 -5.45 -12.03 -7.83
N THR A 73 -6.46 -12.33 -7.02
CA THR A 73 -6.70 -11.65 -5.75
C THR A 73 -6.74 -12.61 -4.58
N ASP A 74 -6.28 -12.13 -3.44
CA ASP A 74 -6.46 -12.72 -2.11
C ASP A 74 -7.74 -12.19 -1.45
N LEU A 75 -8.09 -12.74 -0.30
CA LEU A 75 -9.13 -12.19 0.56
C LEU A 75 -8.72 -10.80 1.05
N PRO A 76 -9.64 -9.83 1.15
CA PRO A 76 -9.35 -8.55 1.82
C PRO A 76 -9.21 -8.76 3.34
N PHE A 77 -8.60 -7.79 4.03
CA PHE A 77 -8.69 -7.75 5.48
C PHE A 77 -10.16 -7.69 5.93
N PRO A 78 -10.55 -8.48 6.94
CA PRO A 78 -11.89 -8.38 7.51
C PRO A 78 -12.10 -7.04 8.22
N GLU A 79 -13.35 -6.63 8.37
CA GLU A 79 -13.70 -5.34 9.02
C GLU A 79 -13.22 -5.25 10.47
N ASP A 80 -13.13 -6.36 11.15
CA ASP A 80 -12.65 -6.51 12.53
C ASP A 80 -11.17 -6.89 12.61
N VAL A 81 -10.40 -6.61 11.55
CA VAL A 81 -8.97 -6.93 11.50
C VAL A 81 -8.23 -6.45 12.73
N GLY A 82 -7.37 -7.31 13.26
CA GLY A 82 -6.59 -7.05 14.46
C GLY A 82 -5.12 -7.46 14.34
N PRO A 83 -4.33 -7.15 15.39
CA PRO A 83 -2.89 -7.40 15.40
C PRO A 83 -2.51 -8.88 15.29
N GLU A 84 -3.42 -9.80 15.62
CA GLU A 84 -3.22 -11.25 15.48
C GLU A 84 -3.04 -11.64 14.02
N LEU A 85 -3.99 -11.21 13.16
CA LEU A 85 -3.93 -11.49 11.73
C LEU A 85 -2.71 -10.82 11.08
N PHE A 86 -2.36 -9.60 11.51
CA PHE A 86 -1.15 -8.93 11.02
C PHE A 86 0.12 -9.73 11.31
N ARG A 87 0.21 -10.33 12.50
CA ARG A 87 1.35 -11.17 12.89
C ARG A 87 1.38 -12.50 12.13
N GLU A 88 0.22 -13.12 11.98
CA GLU A 88 0.08 -14.36 11.23
C GLU A 88 0.55 -14.19 9.79
N VAL A 89 0.01 -13.19 9.09
CA VAL A 89 0.35 -12.90 7.69
C VAL A 89 1.82 -12.52 7.55
N ALA A 90 2.34 -11.67 8.44
CA ALA A 90 3.74 -11.25 8.39
C ALA A 90 4.74 -12.38 8.67
N ALA A 91 4.32 -13.47 9.29
CA ALA A 91 5.16 -14.65 9.53
C ALA A 91 5.25 -15.59 8.31
N LYS A 92 4.37 -15.43 7.31
CA LYS A 92 4.35 -16.27 6.12
C LYS A 92 5.48 -15.90 5.15
N PRO A 93 6.12 -16.86 4.50
CA PRO A 93 7.11 -16.58 3.45
C PRO A 93 6.53 -15.79 2.27
N PHE A 94 5.25 -16.01 1.97
CA PHE A 94 4.47 -15.27 0.99
C PHE A 94 3.25 -14.69 1.72
N PRO A 95 3.23 -13.39 2.01
CA PRO A 95 2.30 -12.79 2.96
C PRO A 95 0.91 -12.59 2.35
N VAL A 96 0.09 -13.61 2.37
CA VAL A 96 -1.32 -13.66 1.94
C VAL A 96 -2.22 -14.15 3.07
N ILE A 97 -3.51 -13.86 3.01
CA ILE A 97 -4.50 -14.38 3.96
C ILE A 97 -4.85 -15.82 3.59
N ASP A 98 -5.24 -16.06 2.32
CA ASP A 98 -5.55 -17.40 1.78
C ASP A 98 -4.31 -18.01 1.10
N ASP A 99 -3.80 -19.11 1.65
CA ASP A 99 -2.63 -19.80 1.11
C ASP A 99 -2.86 -20.32 -0.31
N GLY A 100 -4.11 -20.75 -0.63
CA GLY A 100 -4.46 -21.17 -1.98
C GLY A 100 -4.41 -20.03 -3.00
N ALA A 101 -4.79 -18.79 -2.61
CA ALA A 101 -4.58 -17.60 -3.44
C ALA A 101 -3.07 -17.35 -3.61
N GLY A 102 -2.30 -17.49 -2.54
CA GLY A 102 -0.86 -17.34 -2.57
C GLY A 102 -0.16 -18.30 -3.54
N GLU A 103 -0.56 -19.56 -3.57
CA GLU A 103 -0.02 -20.55 -4.52
C GLU A 103 -0.31 -20.15 -5.98
N ARG A 104 -1.55 -19.70 -6.27
CA ARG A 104 -1.92 -19.21 -7.61
C ARG A 104 -1.11 -17.99 -8.03
N MET A 105 -0.90 -17.03 -7.12
CA MET A 105 -0.10 -15.83 -7.36
C MET A 105 1.38 -16.17 -7.61
N GLN A 106 1.97 -17.06 -6.83
CA GLN A 106 3.33 -17.55 -7.06
C GLN A 106 3.46 -18.23 -8.42
N GLY A 107 2.46 -19.02 -8.81
CA GLY A 107 2.39 -19.61 -10.15
C GLY A 107 2.37 -18.55 -11.27
N ALA A 108 1.66 -17.44 -11.09
CA ALA A 108 1.65 -16.34 -12.05
C ALA A 108 3.02 -15.65 -12.17
N ILE A 109 3.69 -15.43 -11.04
CA ILE A 109 5.05 -14.86 -11.01
C ILE A 109 6.04 -15.78 -11.72
N LEU A 110 5.96 -17.08 -11.48
CA LEU A 110 6.86 -18.05 -12.11
C LEU A 110 6.66 -18.10 -13.63
N ARG A 111 5.41 -18.09 -14.10
CA ARG A 111 5.12 -18.04 -15.54
C ARG A 111 5.68 -16.79 -16.21
N ALA A 112 5.45 -15.61 -15.61
CA ALA A 112 6.02 -14.37 -16.12
C ALA A 112 7.56 -14.42 -16.18
N LYS A 113 8.20 -14.99 -15.17
CA LYS A 113 9.65 -15.18 -15.14
C LYS A 113 10.14 -16.11 -16.27
N GLU A 114 9.42 -17.19 -16.57
CA GLU A 114 9.74 -18.10 -17.68
C GLU A 114 9.60 -17.41 -19.04
N GLU A 115 8.65 -16.46 -19.15
CA GLU A 115 8.43 -15.63 -20.34
C GLU A 115 9.37 -14.41 -20.42
N LEU A 116 10.29 -14.25 -19.47
CA LEU A 116 11.21 -13.11 -19.33
C LEU A 116 10.44 -11.78 -19.17
N ASP A 117 9.31 -11.83 -18.49
CA ASP A 117 8.42 -10.72 -18.22
C ASP A 117 8.20 -10.52 -16.71
N SER A 118 7.35 -9.58 -16.33
CA SER A 118 6.98 -9.28 -14.96
C SER A 118 5.47 -9.05 -14.81
N VAL A 119 4.97 -9.18 -13.61
CA VAL A 119 3.57 -8.89 -13.27
C VAL A 119 3.52 -7.85 -12.17
N GLY A 120 2.55 -6.95 -12.25
CA GLY A 120 2.25 -6.01 -11.19
C GLY A 120 1.46 -6.63 -10.06
N GLY A 121 1.28 -5.89 -8.98
CA GLY A 121 0.53 -6.35 -7.82
C GLY A 121 -0.14 -5.24 -7.05
N VAL A 122 -0.98 -5.67 -6.09
CA VAL A 122 -1.67 -4.79 -5.15
C VAL A 122 -1.33 -5.24 -3.73
N ILE A 123 -0.93 -4.31 -2.92
CA ILE A 123 -0.70 -4.51 -1.48
C ILE A 123 -1.85 -3.85 -0.73
N GLU A 124 -2.53 -4.61 0.13
CA GLU A 124 -3.47 -4.05 1.08
C GLU A 124 -2.78 -3.80 2.41
N CYS A 125 -3.06 -2.65 3.02
CA CYS A 125 -2.52 -2.25 4.30
C CYS A 125 -3.66 -1.79 5.21
N ALA A 126 -3.58 -2.15 6.49
CA ALA A 126 -4.52 -1.66 7.49
C ALA A 126 -3.77 -1.16 8.73
N ALA A 127 -4.38 -0.16 9.40
CA ALA A 127 -3.96 0.31 10.71
C ALA A 127 -5.13 0.30 11.67
N THR A 128 -4.96 -0.29 12.86
CA THR A 128 -5.98 -0.42 13.89
C THR A 128 -5.57 0.30 15.18
N GLY A 129 -6.54 0.63 16.03
CA GLY A 129 -6.29 1.34 17.29
C GLY A 129 -6.05 2.84 17.14
N LEU A 130 -6.28 3.41 15.95
CA LEU A 130 -6.26 4.85 15.75
C LEU A 130 -7.48 5.49 16.45
N PRO A 131 -7.29 6.52 17.29
CA PRO A 131 -8.43 7.24 17.83
C PRO A 131 -9.16 8.01 16.73
N ALA A 132 -10.46 8.25 16.89
CA ALA A 132 -11.18 9.18 16.05
C ALA A 132 -10.64 10.62 16.26
N GLY A 133 -10.66 11.42 15.19
CA GLY A 133 -10.31 12.84 15.26
C GLY A 133 -8.87 13.19 14.91
N LEU A 134 -8.08 12.26 14.37
CA LEU A 134 -6.74 12.57 13.82
C LEU A 134 -6.86 13.04 12.38
N GLY A 135 -6.09 14.05 12.03
CA GLY A 135 -6.06 14.63 10.69
C GLY A 135 -6.72 15.99 10.63
N ASP A 136 -6.82 16.52 9.42
CA ASP A 136 -7.36 17.84 9.13
C ASP A 136 -8.21 17.80 7.86
N PRO A 137 -9.14 18.72 7.66
CA PRO A 137 -9.89 18.78 6.41
C PRO A 137 -9.04 19.24 5.23
N MET A 138 -9.48 18.88 4.03
CA MET A 138 -8.93 19.27 2.73
C MET A 138 -7.48 18.79 2.52
N PHE A 139 -6.47 19.68 2.51
CA PHE A 139 -5.13 19.40 1.99
C PHE A 139 -4.18 18.68 2.97
N ASP A 140 -4.44 18.74 4.28
CA ASP A 140 -3.64 18.08 5.31
C ASP A 140 -4.34 16.84 5.91
N GLY A 141 -5.38 16.35 5.23
CA GLY A 141 -6.09 15.14 5.62
C GLY A 141 -5.18 13.91 5.68
N VAL A 142 -5.63 12.92 6.45
CA VAL A 142 -4.89 11.64 6.60
C VAL A 142 -4.64 10.99 5.24
N GLU A 143 -5.64 10.96 4.35
CA GLU A 143 -5.51 10.43 2.99
C GLU A 143 -4.44 11.17 2.19
N ASN A 144 -4.44 12.51 2.23
CA ASN A 144 -3.47 13.33 1.51
C ASN A 144 -2.04 13.02 1.95
N ARG A 145 -1.81 12.95 3.27
CA ARG A 145 -0.48 12.72 3.85
C ARG A 145 0.00 11.30 3.60
N LEU A 146 -0.88 10.31 3.75
CA LEU A 146 -0.56 8.91 3.47
C LEU A 146 -0.30 8.71 1.97
N ALA A 147 -1.16 9.24 1.09
CA ALA A 147 -0.96 9.13 -0.36
C ALA A 147 0.37 9.77 -0.79
N ALA A 148 0.71 10.95 -0.28
CA ALA A 148 1.98 11.61 -0.57
C ALA A 148 3.18 10.76 -0.13
N ALA A 149 3.12 10.11 1.03
CA ALA A 149 4.17 9.21 1.51
C ALA A 149 4.27 7.92 0.66
N LEU A 150 3.12 7.33 0.30
CA LEU A 150 3.04 6.10 -0.49
C LEU A 150 3.53 6.29 -1.92
N PHE A 151 3.17 7.40 -2.58
CA PHE A 151 3.71 7.74 -3.91
C PHE A 151 5.22 8.05 -3.88
N GLY A 152 5.82 8.28 -2.72
CA GLY A 152 7.27 8.35 -2.55
C GLY A 152 7.97 7.00 -2.66
N ILE A 153 7.25 5.90 -2.59
CA ILE A 153 7.79 4.54 -2.78
C ILE A 153 7.97 4.29 -4.29
N PRO A 154 9.15 3.82 -4.74
CA PRO A 154 9.38 3.51 -6.14
C PRO A 154 8.35 2.53 -6.70
N ALA A 155 7.94 2.73 -7.94
CA ALA A 155 6.97 1.94 -8.71
C ALA A 155 5.50 2.09 -8.28
N VAL A 156 5.16 2.75 -7.20
CA VAL A 156 3.75 3.01 -6.83
C VAL A 156 3.07 3.86 -7.90
N LYS A 157 1.92 3.36 -8.39
CA LYS A 157 1.12 4.00 -9.44
C LYS A 157 -0.34 4.25 -9.05
N GLY A 158 -0.81 3.62 -8.00
CA GLY A 158 -2.16 3.80 -7.50
C GLY A 158 -2.21 3.69 -5.99
N VAL A 159 -3.07 4.51 -5.38
CA VAL A 159 -3.42 4.45 -3.96
C VAL A 159 -4.92 4.63 -3.87
N GLU A 160 -5.58 3.79 -3.09
CA GLU A 160 -7.00 3.94 -2.76
C GLU A 160 -7.24 3.66 -1.29
N PHE A 161 -8.29 4.26 -0.73
CA PHE A 161 -8.70 4.11 0.68
C PHE A 161 -10.07 3.46 0.75
N GLY A 162 -10.26 2.56 1.72
CA GLY A 162 -11.51 1.84 1.90
C GLY A 162 -11.96 1.11 0.65
N ALA A 163 -13.20 1.35 0.22
CA ALA A 163 -13.75 0.77 -1.00
C ALA A 163 -13.12 1.34 -2.30
N GLY A 164 -12.35 2.44 -2.20
CA GLY A 164 -11.58 2.99 -3.30
C GLY A 164 -12.42 3.28 -4.53
N PHE A 165 -11.96 2.88 -5.70
CA PHE A 165 -12.69 3.08 -6.97
C PHE A 165 -14.04 2.34 -7.04
N SER A 166 -14.29 1.37 -6.15
CA SER A 166 -15.58 0.66 -6.11
C SER A 166 -16.73 1.55 -5.69
N VAL A 167 -16.49 2.65 -4.98
CA VAL A 167 -17.53 3.62 -4.59
C VAL A 167 -18.31 4.18 -5.79
N ALA A 168 -17.65 4.26 -6.96
CA ALA A 168 -18.28 4.74 -8.18
C ALA A 168 -19.38 3.80 -8.73
N LYS A 169 -19.47 2.57 -8.21
CA LYS A 169 -20.46 1.56 -8.61
C LYS A 169 -21.60 1.45 -7.60
N LEU A 170 -21.50 2.09 -6.44
CA LEU A 170 -22.46 2.01 -5.35
C LEU A 170 -23.39 3.22 -5.36
N SER A 171 -24.64 3.00 -4.96
CA SER A 171 -25.52 4.11 -4.58
C SER A 171 -25.08 4.71 -3.25
N GLY A 172 -25.48 5.95 -2.95
CA GLY A 172 -25.11 6.60 -1.69
C GLY A 172 -25.56 5.80 -0.45
N SER A 173 -26.73 5.19 -0.50
CA SER A 173 -27.25 4.35 0.60
C SER A 173 -26.47 3.04 0.80
N GLU A 174 -25.83 2.53 -0.24
CA GLU A 174 -24.98 1.34 -0.16
C GLU A 174 -23.56 1.70 0.30
N ASN A 175 -23.08 2.86 -0.12
CA ASN A 175 -21.70 3.31 0.18
C ASN A 175 -21.57 3.94 1.56
N ASN A 176 -22.61 4.60 2.07
CA ASN A 176 -22.52 5.33 3.32
C ASN A 176 -22.42 4.37 4.52
N ASP A 177 -21.39 4.58 5.34
CA ASP A 177 -21.16 3.82 6.56
C ASP A 177 -22.08 4.35 7.68
N PRO A 178 -23.11 3.62 8.14
CA PRO A 178 -24.02 4.09 9.16
C PRO A 178 -23.32 4.13 10.51
N PHE A 179 -23.47 5.23 11.27
CA PHE A 179 -22.98 5.33 12.64
C PHE A 179 -23.83 4.49 13.59
N LEU A 180 -23.17 3.73 14.45
CA LEU A 180 -23.76 2.86 15.47
C LEU A 180 -23.13 3.17 16.82
N LEU A 181 -23.86 2.87 17.88
CA LEU A 181 -23.34 2.87 19.24
C LEU A 181 -23.14 1.42 19.69
N LYS A 182 -21.88 1.03 19.93
CA LYS A 182 -21.50 -0.29 20.41
C LYS A 182 -20.67 -0.15 21.68
N ASP A 183 -21.13 -0.73 22.78
CA ASP A 183 -20.46 -0.72 24.08
C ASP A 183 -20.13 0.71 24.58
N GLY A 184 -20.94 1.72 24.19
CA GLY A 184 -20.74 3.12 24.58
C GLY A 184 -19.80 3.90 23.64
N GLU A 185 -19.24 3.24 22.63
CA GLU A 185 -18.39 3.87 21.62
C GLU A 185 -19.12 4.03 20.29
N VAL A 186 -18.80 5.10 19.58
CA VAL A 186 -19.31 5.34 18.22
C VAL A 186 -18.45 4.54 17.23
N VAL A 187 -19.09 3.66 16.48
CA VAL A 187 -18.50 2.87 15.41
C VAL A 187 -19.31 3.04 14.12
N THR A 188 -18.84 2.50 13.01
CA THR A 188 -19.64 2.40 11.80
C THR A 188 -20.04 0.95 11.52
N GLY A 189 -21.19 0.75 10.88
CA GLY A 189 -21.72 -0.58 10.53
C GLY A 189 -21.07 -1.22 9.31
N SER A 190 -20.30 -0.45 8.57
CA SER A 190 -19.44 -0.84 7.46
C SER A 190 -18.21 0.10 7.45
N ASN A 191 -17.25 -0.13 6.57
CA ASN A 191 -16.05 0.69 6.53
C ASN A 191 -15.62 1.01 5.07
N HIS A 192 -16.58 1.39 4.24
CA HIS A 192 -16.32 1.79 2.86
C HIS A 192 -15.43 3.04 2.76
N ALA A 193 -15.54 3.95 3.74
CA ALA A 193 -14.69 5.13 3.85
C ALA A 193 -13.24 4.80 4.26
N GLY A 194 -12.95 3.55 4.65
CA GLY A 194 -11.60 3.13 5.04
C GLY A 194 -11.09 3.80 6.32
N GLY A 195 -11.98 4.10 7.27
CA GLY A 195 -11.63 4.70 8.56
C GLY A 195 -11.36 6.20 8.50
N ILE A 196 -11.66 6.88 7.40
CA ILE A 196 -11.39 8.31 7.20
C ILE A 196 -12.61 8.99 6.59
N LEU A 197 -13.07 10.07 7.21
CA LEU A 197 -14.13 10.93 6.69
C LEU A 197 -13.67 12.39 6.75
N GLY A 198 -13.72 13.08 5.62
CA GLY A 198 -13.31 14.48 5.53
C GLY A 198 -11.83 14.72 5.88
N GLY A 199 -10.95 13.73 5.68
CA GLY A 199 -9.54 13.79 6.01
C GLY A 199 -9.21 13.44 7.48
N ILE A 200 -10.23 13.03 8.26
CA ILE A 200 -10.13 12.81 9.71
C ILE A 200 -10.49 11.35 10.03
N THR A 201 -9.72 10.73 10.93
CA THR A 201 -9.97 9.34 11.34
C THR A 201 -11.30 9.19 12.08
N THR A 202 -11.99 8.07 11.83
CA THR A 202 -13.29 7.75 12.46
C THR A 202 -13.16 6.87 13.71
N GLY A 203 -11.98 6.31 13.98
CA GLY A 203 -11.77 5.25 14.99
C GLY A 203 -11.89 3.84 14.44
N MET A 204 -12.49 3.67 13.26
CA MET A 204 -12.51 2.38 12.55
C MET A 204 -11.12 2.04 11.99
N PRO A 205 -10.85 0.78 11.63
CA PRO A 205 -9.61 0.43 10.94
C PRO A 205 -9.38 1.31 9.71
N LEU A 206 -8.20 1.92 9.64
CA LEU A 206 -7.77 2.62 8.44
C LEU A 206 -7.33 1.56 7.42
N THR A 207 -7.93 1.55 6.24
CA THR A 207 -7.63 0.59 5.18
C THR A 207 -7.26 1.31 3.90
N LEU A 208 -6.23 0.82 3.23
CA LEU A 208 -5.77 1.36 1.94
C LEU A 208 -5.16 0.25 1.08
N ARG A 209 -5.14 0.48 -0.23
CA ARG A 209 -4.46 -0.39 -1.20
C ARG A 209 -3.51 0.41 -2.07
N VAL A 210 -2.41 -0.25 -2.43
CA VAL A 210 -1.33 0.34 -3.22
C VAL A 210 -1.05 -0.55 -4.42
N ALA A 211 -1.08 0.01 -5.62
CA ALA A 211 -0.74 -0.68 -6.85
C ALA A 211 0.70 -0.38 -7.29
N VAL A 212 1.43 -1.43 -7.64
CA VAL A 212 2.82 -1.40 -8.13
C VAL A 212 2.95 -2.16 -9.44
#